data_8e0a95208d50dd396e60e30c9800e10c
#
_entry.id   8e0a95208d50dd396e60e30c9800e10c
#
_cell.length_a   1.000
_cell.length_b   1.000
_cell.length_c   1.000
_cell.angle_alpha   90.00
_cell.angle_beta   90.00
_cell.angle_gamma   90.00
#
_symmetry.space_group_name_H-M   'P 1'
#
loop_
_entity.id
_entity.type
_entity.pdbx_description
1 polymer ?
#
loop_
_entity_poly.entity_id
_entity_poly.type
_entity_poly.pdbx_seq_one_letter_code
_entity_poly.pdbx_strand_id
1 'polypeptide(L)'
;MNLEHKFCTLGTDVTVTDGTTISGYASLFGAADQGGDTVQRGAYGASLAKGRGVKMLWQHDPTQPIGVWDEVREDDKGLWVKGRLLTDVAKGREAASLIAARAIDGLSIGYRTVKASKDTNGGRLLAELELWEVSLVTFPMLPDARVGAKGDDPAATAMRE
;
A
#
# COMPACT_ATOMS: atom_id res chain seq x y z
N MET A 1 -16.60 -5.55 -3.23
CA MET A 1 -16.01 -5.45 -1.88
C MET A 1 -15.25 -4.16 -1.74
N ASN A 2 -15.54 -3.42 -0.69
CA ASN A 2 -14.85 -2.16 -0.46
C ASN A 2 -13.65 -2.40 0.43
N LEU A 3 -12.45 -2.19 -0.12
CA LEU A 3 -11.21 -2.31 0.62
C LEU A 3 -10.77 -0.93 1.10
N GLU A 4 -10.09 -0.92 2.24
CA GLU A 4 -9.37 0.27 2.72
C GLU A 4 -7.95 0.20 2.19
N HIS A 5 -7.27 1.34 2.14
CA HIS A 5 -5.92 1.43 1.58
C HIS A 5 -4.98 2.18 2.52
N LYS A 6 -3.72 1.72 2.60
CA LYS A 6 -2.64 2.40 3.33
C LYS A 6 -1.39 2.41 2.48
N PHE A 7 -0.69 3.52 2.47
CA PHE A 7 0.42 3.83 1.58
C PHE A 7 1.78 3.79 2.30
N CYS A 8 2.81 3.28 1.60
CA CYS A 8 4.22 3.35 2.03
C CYS A 8 5.07 3.88 0.87
N THR A 9 6.00 4.78 1.17
CA THR A 9 6.80 5.47 0.17
C THR A 9 7.96 4.62 -0.33
N LEU A 10 8.16 4.60 -1.66
CA LEU A 10 9.34 3.98 -2.26
C LEU A 10 10.59 4.74 -1.85
N GLY A 11 11.70 4.01 -1.74
CA GLY A 11 12.98 4.61 -1.44
C GLY A 11 13.24 4.80 0.04
N THR A 12 12.20 4.80 0.86
CA THR A 12 12.32 4.90 2.32
C THR A 12 12.09 3.55 2.96
N ASP A 13 10.92 2.96 2.70
CA ASP A 13 10.53 1.69 3.29
C ASP A 13 10.63 0.54 2.29
N VAL A 14 10.72 0.84 1.00
CA VAL A 14 10.67 -0.11 -0.10
C VAL A 14 11.81 0.18 -1.07
N THR A 15 12.46 -0.87 -1.57
CA THR A 15 13.53 -0.76 -2.56
C THR A 15 13.20 -1.57 -3.80
N VAL A 16 13.74 -1.13 -4.94
CA VAL A 16 13.60 -1.84 -6.21
C VAL A 16 15.00 -2.21 -6.69
N THR A 17 15.21 -3.50 -6.98
CA THR A 17 16.48 -3.99 -7.53
C THR A 17 16.22 -4.58 -8.90
N ASP A 18 17.22 -4.51 -9.79
CA ASP A 18 17.14 -5.02 -11.17
C ASP A 18 15.98 -4.44 -11.97
N GLY A 19 15.38 -3.34 -11.50
CA GLY A 19 14.26 -2.72 -12.18
C GLY A 19 12.94 -3.51 -12.08
N THR A 20 12.95 -4.73 -11.54
CA THR A 20 11.75 -5.58 -11.49
C THR A 20 11.50 -6.21 -10.13
N THR A 21 12.51 -6.34 -9.27
CA THR A 21 12.34 -6.94 -7.94
C THR A 21 12.03 -5.85 -6.92
N ILE A 22 10.93 -5.99 -6.22
CA ILE A 22 10.46 -5.03 -5.24
C ILE A 22 10.50 -5.70 -3.87
N SER A 23 11.13 -5.05 -2.90
CA SER A 23 11.16 -5.57 -1.53
C SER A 23 11.13 -4.45 -0.52
N GLY A 24 10.56 -4.72 0.64
CA GLY A 24 10.52 -3.75 1.72
C GLY A 24 9.24 -3.87 2.53
N TYR A 25 8.94 -2.81 3.28
CA TYR A 25 7.76 -2.80 4.14
C TYR A 25 6.60 -2.14 3.43
N ALA A 26 5.53 -2.89 3.27
CA ALA A 26 4.28 -2.37 2.71
C ALA A 26 3.40 -1.73 3.78
N SER A 27 3.71 -1.97 5.05
CA SER A 27 3.00 -1.39 6.18
C SER A 27 3.92 -1.41 7.39
N LEU A 28 3.90 -0.36 8.19
CA LEU A 28 4.71 -0.26 9.41
C LEU A 28 3.78 -0.27 10.62
N PHE A 29 4.16 -1.06 11.65
CA PHE A 29 3.38 -1.10 12.88
C PHE A 29 3.65 0.14 13.72
N GLY A 30 2.63 0.58 14.44
CA GLY A 30 2.79 1.60 15.45
C GLY A 30 2.84 3.03 14.96
N ALA A 31 2.76 3.25 13.65
CA ALA A 31 2.78 4.59 13.08
C ALA A 31 1.38 4.95 12.56
N ALA A 32 0.84 6.06 13.05
CA ALA A 32 -0.47 6.54 12.59
C ALA A 32 -0.35 7.09 11.17
N ASP A 33 -1.31 6.74 10.32
CA ASP A 33 -1.39 7.34 8.99
C ASP A 33 -2.12 8.69 9.06
N GLN A 34 -2.31 9.33 7.91
CA GLN A 34 -2.96 10.63 7.88
C GLN A 34 -4.43 10.58 8.32
N GLY A 35 -5.05 9.42 8.19
CA GLY A 35 -6.41 9.22 8.68
C GLY A 35 -6.50 8.91 10.16
N GLY A 36 -5.37 8.79 10.84
CA GLY A 36 -5.32 8.49 12.27
C GLY A 36 -5.32 7.01 12.60
N ASP A 37 -5.21 6.14 11.61
CA ASP A 37 -5.20 4.69 11.83
C ASP A 37 -3.79 4.19 12.10
N THR A 38 -3.67 3.32 13.09
CA THR A 38 -2.40 2.69 13.47
C THR A 38 -2.58 1.17 13.43
N VAL A 39 -1.69 0.47 12.73
CA VAL A 39 -1.73 -0.99 12.65
C VAL A 39 -0.94 -1.57 13.82
N GLN A 40 -1.56 -2.48 14.56
CA GLN A 40 -0.89 -3.17 15.66
C GLN A 40 -0.04 -4.31 15.14
N ARG A 41 1.05 -4.59 15.87
CA ARG A 41 1.87 -5.77 15.61
C ARG A 41 0.97 -7.02 15.66
N GLY A 42 1.14 -7.88 14.66
CA GLY A 42 0.37 -9.12 14.57
C GLY A 42 -0.94 -8.99 13.81
N ALA A 43 -1.29 -7.79 13.34
CA ALA A 43 -2.58 -7.54 12.70
C ALA A 43 -2.81 -8.38 11.44
N TYR A 44 -1.74 -8.74 10.73
CA TYR A 44 -1.85 -9.50 9.48
C TYR A 44 -1.71 -11.01 9.69
N GLY A 45 -1.34 -11.46 10.89
CA GLY A 45 -1.00 -12.86 11.13
C GLY A 45 -2.09 -13.85 10.75
N ALA A 46 -3.32 -13.59 11.17
CA ALA A 46 -4.44 -14.49 10.87
C ALA A 46 -4.73 -14.56 9.37
N SER A 47 -4.63 -13.42 8.69
CA SER A 47 -4.85 -13.35 7.25
C SER A 47 -3.80 -14.15 6.49
N LEU A 48 -2.53 -13.98 6.86
CA LEU A 48 -1.43 -14.69 6.20
C LEU A 48 -1.50 -16.20 6.47
N ALA A 49 -1.96 -16.59 7.66
CA ALA A 49 -2.09 -18.01 8.01
C ALA A 49 -3.14 -18.72 7.17
N LYS A 50 -4.11 -18.00 6.62
CA LYS A 50 -5.14 -18.60 5.76
C LYS A 50 -4.61 -18.99 4.38
N GLY A 51 -3.43 -18.53 4.01
CA GLY A 51 -2.80 -18.91 2.74
C GLY A 51 -3.42 -18.27 1.50
N ARG A 52 -4.25 -17.25 1.67
CA ARG A 52 -4.81 -16.54 0.52
C ARG A 52 -3.67 -15.81 -0.19
N GLY A 53 -3.63 -15.90 -1.52
CA GLY A 53 -2.64 -15.18 -2.29
C GLY A 53 -2.90 -13.68 -2.26
N VAL A 54 -1.86 -12.91 -1.95
CA VAL A 54 -1.92 -11.46 -1.97
C VAL A 54 -1.57 -10.99 -3.37
N LYS A 55 -2.42 -10.20 -4.00
CA LYS A 55 -2.23 -9.79 -5.38
C LYS A 55 -1.33 -8.55 -5.49
N MET A 56 -0.56 -8.50 -6.57
CA MET A 56 0.20 -7.29 -6.92
C MET A 56 -0.54 -6.60 -8.06
N LEU A 57 -1.13 -5.45 -7.77
CA LEU A 57 -1.98 -4.76 -8.73
C LEU A 57 -1.42 -3.39 -9.08
N TRP A 58 -1.90 -2.85 -10.20
CA TRP A 58 -1.64 -1.49 -10.62
C TRP A 58 -2.74 -0.58 -10.06
N GLN A 59 -2.36 0.35 -9.17
CA GLN A 59 -3.30 1.38 -8.66
C GLN A 59 -4.59 0.78 -8.09
N HIS A 60 -4.48 -0.35 -7.38
CA HIS A 60 -5.62 -1.05 -6.78
C HIS A 60 -6.65 -1.57 -7.79
N ASP A 61 -6.29 -1.65 -9.06
CA ASP A 61 -7.21 -2.12 -10.10
C ASP A 61 -7.14 -3.65 -10.20
N PRO A 62 -8.21 -4.36 -9.82
CA PRO A 62 -8.18 -5.83 -9.83
C PRO A 62 -8.08 -6.42 -11.24
N THR A 63 -8.31 -5.63 -12.28
CA THR A 63 -8.16 -6.08 -13.65
C THR A 63 -6.75 -5.86 -14.19
N GLN A 64 -5.83 -5.32 -13.37
CA GLN A 64 -4.47 -5.00 -13.79
C GLN A 64 -3.42 -5.62 -12.87
N PRO A 65 -3.33 -6.96 -12.84
CA PRO A 65 -2.22 -7.59 -12.09
C PRO A 65 -0.93 -7.37 -12.87
N ILE A 66 0.11 -6.94 -12.15
CA ILE A 66 1.38 -6.55 -12.77
C ILE A 66 2.56 -7.43 -12.35
N GLY A 67 2.35 -8.29 -11.38
CA GLY A 67 3.42 -9.12 -10.87
C GLY A 67 2.94 -10.10 -9.83
N VAL A 68 3.88 -10.66 -9.09
CA VAL A 68 3.57 -11.61 -8.02
C VAL A 68 4.38 -11.25 -6.78
N TRP A 69 3.79 -11.47 -5.60
CA TRP A 69 4.50 -11.38 -4.34
C TRP A 69 5.00 -12.77 -3.97
N ASP A 70 6.32 -12.94 -3.97
CA ASP A 70 6.93 -14.22 -3.64
C ASP A 70 6.99 -14.44 -2.13
N GLU A 71 7.04 -13.37 -1.37
CA GLU A 71 7.13 -13.42 0.08
C GLU A 71 6.29 -12.30 0.69
N VAL A 72 5.41 -12.65 1.61
CA VAL A 72 4.62 -11.69 2.38
C VAL A 72 4.60 -12.21 3.82
N ARG A 73 5.21 -11.45 4.74
CA ARG A 73 5.30 -11.90 6.13
C ARG A 73 5.33 -10.72 7.08
N GLU A 74 4.98 -10.98 8.32
CA GLU A 74 5.16 -10.00 9.38
C GLU A 74 6.49 -10.20 10.09
N ASP A 75 7.10 -9.09 10.52
CA ASP A 75 8.19 -9.12 11.47
C ASP A 75 7.90 -8.05 12.54
N ASP A 76 8.89 -7.71 13.35
CA ASP A 76 8.68 -6.75 14.45
C ASP A 76 8.41 -5.33 13.96
N LYS A 77 8.81 -5.02 12.74
CA LYS A 77 8.69 -3.68 12.19
C LYS A 77 7.40 -3.47 11.41
N GLY A 78 6.95 -4.50 10.71
CA GLY A 78 5.76 -4.35 9.88
C GLY A 78 5.51 -5.54 8.99
N LEU A 79 4.83 -5.26 7.88
CA LEU A 79 4.51 -6.23 6.85
C LEU A 79 5.58 -6.17 5.76
N TRP A 80 6.43 -7.19 5.74
CA TRP A 80 7.50 -7.31 4.75
C TRP A 80 6.97 -8.00 3.50
N VAL A 81 7.30 -7.45 2.34
CA VAL A 81 6.94 -8.05 1.05
C VAL A 81 8.16 -8.10 0.16
N LYS A 82 8.22 -9.13 -0.67
CA LYS A 82 9.22 -9.25 -1.74
C LYS A 82 8.54 -9.90 -2.93
N GLY A 83 8.66 -9.25 -4.08
CA GLY A 83 8.01 -9.73 -5.28
C GLY A 83 8.70 -9.24 -6.54
N ARG A 84 8.10 -9.55 -7.67
CA ARG A 84 8.68 -9.18 -8.96
C ARG A 84 7.59 -8.81 -9.94
N LEU A 85 7.91 -7.81 -10.74
CA LEU A 85 7.07 -7.42 -11.86
C LEU A 85 7.22 -8.44 -12.98
N LEU A 86 6.10 -8.80 -13.60
CA LEU A 86 6.11 -9.74 -14.72
C LEU A 86 6.23 -8.96 -16.02
N THR A 87 7.43 -8.97 -16.59
CA THR A 87 7.71 -8.19 -17.80
C THR A 87 7.09 -8.80 -19.05
N ASP A 88 6.57 -10.02 -18.98
CA ASP A 88 5.79 -10.59 -20.06
C ASP A 88 4.37 -10.05 -20.11
N VAL A 89 3.94 -9.37 -19.05
CA VAL A 89 2.65 -8.70 -18.99
C VAL A 89 2.86 -7.24 -19.38
N ALA A 90 2.06 -6.73 -20.30
CA ALA A 90 2.24 -5.36 -20.81
C ALA A 90 2.24 -4.33 -19.68
N LYS A 91 1.29 -4.41 -18.76
CA LYS A 91 1.22 -3.46 -17.65
C LYS A 91 2.42 -3.64 -16.70
N GLY A 92 2.93 -4.87 -16.57
CA GLY A 92 4.12 -5.11 -15.77
C GLY A 92 5.36 -4.45 -16.35
N ARG A 93 5.54 -4.50 -17.68
CA ARG A 93 6.62 -3.78 -18.35
C ARG A 93 6.47 -2.27 -18.19
N GLU A 94 5.24 -1.78 -18.33
CA GLU A 94 4.97 -0.36 -18.17
C GLU A 94 5.26 0.10 -16.75
N ALA A 95 4.86 -0.69 -15.77
CA ALA A 95 5.13 -0.38 -14.36
C ALA A 95 6.63 -0.33 -14.09
N ALA A 96 7.40 -1.27 -14.65
CA ALA A 96 8.86 -1.26 -14.48
C ALA A 96 9.48 0.02 -15.05
N SER A 97 9.01 0.45 -16.21
CA SER A 97 9.48 1.68 -16.84
C SER A 97 9.14 2.90 -15.98
N LEU A 98 7.93 2.94 -15.42
CA LEU A 98 7.51 4.05 -14.58
C LEU A 98 8.27 4.11 -13.27
N ILE A 99 8.61 2.95 -12.69
CA ILE A 99 9.45 2.89 -11.50
C ILE A 99 10.84 3.46 -11.82
N ALA A 100 11.42 3.04 -12.94
CA ALA A 100 12.74 3.52 -13.35
C ALA A 100 12.76 5.03 -13.55
N ALA A 101 11.67 5.59 -14.04
CA ALA A 101 11.51 7.02 -14.27
C ALA A 101 11.06 7.77 -13.01
N ARG A 102 10.88 7.07 -11.89
CA ARG A 102 10.43 7.65 -10.61
C ARG A 102 9.03 8.27 -10.71
N ALA A 103 8.18 7.67 -11.54
CA ALA A 103 6.81 8.10 -11.70
C ALA A 103 5.84 7.37 -10.76
N ILE A 104 6.36 6.41 -9.97
CA ILE A 104 5.59 5.64 -8.98
C ILE A 104 6.12 6.00 -7.61
N ASP A 105 5.23 6.40 -6.70
CA ASP A 105 5.62 6.89 -5.38
C ASP A 105 5.73 5.81 -4.32
N GLY A 106 5.01 4.73 -4.42
CA GLY A 106 5.12 3.71 -3.39
C GLY A 106 4.16 2.56 -3.52
N LEU A 107 4.01 1.86 -2.39
CA LEU A 107 3.10 0.75 -2.25
C LEU A 107 1.88 1.19 -1.43
N SER A 108 0.74 0.58 -1.73
CA SER A 108 -0.47 0.80 -0.96
C SER A 108 -1.15 -0.55 -0.77
N ILE A 109 -1.42 -0.92 0.49
CA ILE A 109 -2.11 -2.18 0.77
C ILE A 109 -3.61 -1.98 0.62
N GLY A 110 -4.28 -3.04 0.16
CA GLY A 110 -5.74 -3.10 0.16
C GLY A 110 -6.17 -4.16 1.16
N TYR A 111 -7.02 -3.80 2.10
CA TYR A 111 -7.37 -4.66 3.22
C TYR A 111 -8.80 -4.41 3.68
N ARG A 112 -9.31 -5.37 4.44
CA ARG A 112 -10.59 -5.23 5.14
C ARG A 112 -10.30 -5.29 6.64
N THR A 113 -10.86 -4.34 7.39
CA THR A 113 -10.68 -4.32 8.84
C THR A 113 -11.57 -5.36 9.48
N VAL A 114 -10.96 -6.23 10.28
CA VAL A 114 -11.67 -7.28 11.02
C VAL A 114 -11.90 -6.85 12.47
N LYS A 115 -10.84 -6.33 13.11
CA LYS A 115 -10.94 -5.84 14.49
C LYS A 115 -10.25 -4.49 14.60
N ALA A 116 -10.94 -3.53 15.19
CA ALA A 116 -10.39 -2.22 15.44
C ALA A 116 -10.96 -1.68 16.74
N SER A 117 -10.21 -0.79 17.40
CA SER A 117 -10.66 -0.09 18.60
C SER A 117 -10.28 1.38 18.46
N LYS A 118 -10.86 2.20 19.31
CA LYS A 118 -10.50 3.61 19.32
C LYS A 118 -9.15 3.80 19.99
N ASP A 119 -8.34 4.65 19.37
CA ASP A 119 -7.08 5.11 19.92
C ASP A 119 -7.36 6.27 20.87
N THR A 120 -6.47 6.50 21.83
CA THR A 120 -6.56 7.63 22.77
C THR A 120 -6.50 8.97 22.05
N ASN A 121 -5.96 9.01 20.85
CA ASN A 121 -5.84 10.26 20.06
C ASN A 121 -6.99 10.46 19.07
N GLY A 122 -8.05 9.66 19.18
CA GLY A 122 -9.21 9.80 18.32
C GLY A 122 -9.17 9.01 17.03
N GLY A 123 -8.07 8.33 16.75
CA GLY A 123 -7.95 7.45 15.58
C GLY A 123 -8.39 6.03 15.90
N ARG A 124 -7.99 5.10 15.04
CA ARG A 124 -8.28 3.67 15.24
C ARG A 124 -6.99 2.88 15.44
N LEU A 125 -7.04 1.90 16.32
CA LEU A 125 -6.03 0.86 16.41
C LEU A 125 -6.56 -0.35 15.63
N LEU A 126 -5.86 -0.72 14.57
CA LEU A 126 -6.26 -1.84 13.72
C LEU A 126 -5.58 -3.10 14.26
N ALA A 127 -6.36 -3.93 14.95
CA ALA A 127 -5.84 -5.11 15.64
C ALA A 127 -5.81 -6.36 14.77
N GLU A 128 -6.73 -6.43 13.80
CA GLU A 128 -6.74 -7.55 12.86
C GLU A 128 -7.25 -7.07 11.50
N LEU A 129 -6.48 -7.37 10.47
CA LEU A 129 -6.77 -6.99 9.09
C LEU A 129 -6.77 -8.20 8.19
N GLU A 130 -7.62 -8.19 7.19
CA GLU A 130 -7.63 -9.18 6.13
C GLU A 130 -6.95 -8.55 4.92
N LEU A 131 -5.79 -9.06 4.54
CA LEU A 131 -4.97 -8.48 3.46
C LEU A 131 -5.35 -9.10 2.12
N TRP A 132 -5.67 -8.27 1.14
CA TRP A 132 -6.09 -8.73 -0.19
C TRP A 132 -5.06 -8.47 -1.27
N GLU A 133 -4.40 -7.31 -1.21
CA GLU A 133 -3.49 -6.90 -2.27
C GLU A 133 -2.45 -5.91 -1.75
N VAL A 134 -1.35 -5.80 -2.48
CA VAL A 134 -0.39 -4.73 -2.31
C VAL A 134 -0.13 -4.19 -3.70
N SER A 135 -0.45 -2.93 -3.93
CA SER A 135 -0.40 -2.32 -5.26
C SER A 135 0.71 -1.31 -5.36
N LEU A 136 1.18 -1.10 -6.59
CA LEU A 136 2.01 0.04 -6.92
C LEU A 136 1.11 1.24 -7.20
N VAL A 137 1.42 2.38 -6.61
CA VAL A 137 0.58 3.57 -6.75
C VAL A 137 1.43 4.82 -7.00
N THR A 138 0.86 5.79 -7.69
CA THR A 138 1.56 7.04 -8.00
C THR A 138 1.59 8.00 -6.81
N PHE A 139 0.52 8.06 -6.06
CA PHE A 139 0.47 8.86 -4.83
C PHE A 139 -0.66 8.34 -3.94
N PRO A 140 -0.66 8.73 -2.65
CA PRO A 140 -1.66 8.21 -1.71
C PRO A 140 -3.08 8.58 -2.11
N MET A 141 -3.99 7.64 -1.96
CA MET A 141 -5.41 7.85 -2.21
C MET A 141 -6.09 8.29 -0.92
N LEU A 142 -5.72 9.44 -0.41
CA LEU A 142 -6.25 9.96 0.85
C LEU A 142 -7.37 10.96 0.56
N PRO A 143 -8.48 10.89 1.28
CA PRO A 143 -9.57 11.84 1.06
C PRO A 143 -9.16 13.28 1.18
N ASP A 144 -8.38 13.63 2.18
CA ASP A 144 -7.94 15.00 2.41
C ASP A 144 -6.95 15.46 1.35
N ALA A 145 -6.21 14.57 0.74
CA ALA A 145 -5.29 14.95 -0.33
C ALA A 145 -6.03 15.42 -1.58
N ARG A 146 -7.26 14.97 -1.75
CA ARG A 146 -8.05 15.36 -2.91
C ARG A 146 -8.68 16.70 -2.78
N VAL A 147 -8.82 17.14 -1.58
CA VAL A 147 -9.52 18.38 -1.36
C VAL A 147 -8.62 19.53 -1.67
N GLY A 148 -7.76 19.11 -1.89
CA GLY A 148 -6.91 19.92 -2.20
C GLY A 148 -7.50 21.05 -2.37
N ALA A 149 -8.06 20.01 -1.76
CA ALA A 149 -8.31 20.15 -1.86
C ALA A 149 -8.87 20.61 -1.30
N LYS A 150 -9.45 20.80 -0.64
CA LYS A 150 -10.15 21.14 -0.30
C LYS A 150 -10.11 21.96 -0.30
N GLY A 151 -10.15 21.91 -0.57
CA GLY A 151 -10.14 22.48 -1.13
C GLY A 151 -9.83 22.86 -1.48
N ASP A 152 -9.94 23.08 -1.49
CA ASP A 152 -9.63 23.36 -2.18
C ASP A 152 -9.18 23.75 -2.67
N ASP A 153 -9.20 24.14 -2.56
CA ASP A 153 -8.76 24.48 -3.24
C ASP A 153 -8.26 24.85 -3.84
N PRO A 154 -8.48 25.37 -3.68
CA PRO A 154 -7.97 25.61 -4.43
C PRO A 154 -7.22 25.58 -4.81
N ALA A 155 -7.27 25.89 -4.79
CA ALA A 155 -6.49 25.68 -5.35
C ALA A 155 -6.04 25.09 -5.38
N ALA A 156 -6.16 25.20 -4.90
CA ALA A 156 -5.81 24.62 -5.22
C ALA A 156 -5.58 24.19 -5.46
N THR A 157 -5.74 24.37 -5.40
CA THR A 157 -5.45 23.93 -5.95
C THR A 157 -4.74 23.73 -6.47
N ALA A 158 -4.95 24.08 -6.49
CA ALA A 158 -4.27 23.88 -7.16
C ALA A 158 -3.39 23.50 -7.38
N MET A 159 -3.23 23.73 -7.16
CA MET A 159 -2.59 23.31 -7.50
C MET A 159 -2.18 22.79 -7.42
N ARG A 160 -2.28 23.13 -7.12
CA ARG A 160 -2.17 22.66 -7.16
C ARG A 160 -1.77 22.21 -7.26
N GLU A 161 -2.01 22.79 -6.91
CA GLU A 161 -1.99 22.49 -7.19
C GLU A 161 -1.84 22.19 -7.26
#